data_17e1b922c287f3f8c1d66270c3b5ee5a
#
_entry.id   17e1b922c287f3f8c1d66270c3b5ee5a
#
_cell.length_a   1.000
_cell.length_b   1.000
_cell.length_c   1.000
_cell.angle_alpha   90.00
_cell.angle_beta   90.00
_cell.angle_gamma   90.00
#
_symmetry.space_group_name_H-M   'P 1'
#
loop_
_entity.id
_entity.type
_entity.pdbx_description
1 polymer ?
#
loop_
_entity_poly.entity_id
_entity_poly.type
_entity_poly.pdbx_seq_one_letter_code
_entity_poly.pdbx_strand_id
1 'polypeptide(L)'
;MMPIAEILRVYPGVGDSGFRALVDAFYRRVEADPLLRPIFPADLTQGRERQYLFLRQYFGGPAEYSERYGDPQLPRRHRPFPITREARDVWVTHMFAAIEEVGIPEPHASVMREYFERFSLAMINQSDEPSSPTFEPSRAHIPARLIDTINQ
;
A
#
# COMPACT_ATOMS: atom_id res chain seq x y z
N MET A 1 -18.62 -5.98 -4.71
CA MET A 1 -17.42 -6.75 -4.37
C MET A 1 -17.09 -7.68 -5.52
N MET A 2 -15.83 -7.73 -5.89
CA MET A 2 -15.40 -8.61 -6.98
C MET A 2 -15.37 -10.07 -6.54
N PRO A 3 -15.81 -11.00 -7.40
CA PRO A 3 -15.69 -12.43 -7.10
C PRO A 3 -14.23 -12.84 -6.94
N ILE A 4 -14.00 -13.80 -6.05
CA ILE A 4 -12.65 -14.31 -5.81
C ILE A 4 -12.00 -14.81 -7.09
N ALA A 5 -12.77 -15.46 -7.98
CA ALA A 5 -12.21 -15.97 -9.22
C ALA A 5 -11.59 -14.85 -10.08
N GLU A 6 -12.23 -13.69 -10.12
CA GLU A 6 -11.70 -12.56 -10.88
C GLU A 6 -10.46 -11.97 -10.24
N ILE A 7 -10.43 -11.92 -8.91
CA ILE A 7 -9.24 -11.47 -8.17
C ILE A 7 -8.05 -12.37 -8.48
N LEU A 8 -8.24 -13.67 -8.42
CA LEU A 8 -7.15 -14.62 -8.62
C LEU A 8 -6.66 -14.73 -10.05
N ARG A 9 -7.40 -14.19 -11.01
CA ARG A 9 -6.96 -14.14 -12.41
C ARG A 9 -6.01 -12.99 -12.69
N VAL A 10 -5.90 -12.04 -11.79
CA VAL A 10 -5.07 -10.86 -12.02
C VAL A 10 -3.60 -11.27 -12.18
N TYR A 11 -3.11 -12.12 -11.28
CA TYR A 11 -1.70 -12.52 -11.35
C TYR A 11 -1.34 -13.20 -12.68
N PRO A 12 -2.08 -14.21 -13.15
CA PRO A 12 -1.74 -14.80 -14.46
C PRO A 12 -1.79 -13.80 -15.61
N GLY A 13 -2.69 -12.81 -15.54
CA GLY A 13 -2.83 -11.82 -16.61
C GLY A 13 -1.80 -10.71 -16.57
N VAL A 14 -1.28 -10.39 -15.40
CA VAL A 14 -0.32 -9.30 -15.21
C VAL A 14 1.11 -9.80 -15.16
N GLY A 15 1.33 -10.90 -14.44
CA GLY A 15 2.64 -11.55 -14.33
C GLY A 15 3.57 -10.86 -13.34
N ASP A 16 4.67 -11.54 -13.04
CA ASP A 16 5.67 -11.03 -12.10
C ASP A 16 6.20 -9.67 -12.52
N SER A 17 6.54 -9.52 -13.79
CA SER A 17 7.12 -8.27 -14.28
C SER A 17 6.12 -7.11 -14.19
N GLY A 18 4.83 -7.38 -14.43
CA GLY A 18 3.81 -6.36 -14.31
C GLY A 18 3.63 -5.90 -12.87
N PHE A 19 3.62 -6.84 -11.92
CA PHE A 19 3.55 -6.47 -10.50
C PHE A 19 4.79 -5.70 -10.05
N ARG A 20 5.98 -6.10 -10.52
CA ARG A 20 7.19 -5.37 -10.18
C ARG A 20 7.15 -3.95 -10.73
N ALA A 21 6.74 -3.80 -11.97
CA ALA A 21 6.64 -2.48 -12.60
C ALA A 21 5.63 -1.60 -11.87
N LEU A 22 4.50 -2.18 -11.45
CA LEU A 22 3.48 -1.44 -10.71
C LEU A 22 4.03 -0.91 -9.39
N VAL A 23 4.68 -1.77 -8.63
CA VAL A 23 5.25 -1.39 -7.33
C VAL A 23 6.32 -0.32 -7.50
N ASP A 24 7.18 -0.48 -8.50
CA ASP A 24 8.23 0.50 -8.76
C ASP A 24 7.65 1.87 -9.16
N ALA A 25 6.63 1.87 -10.01
CA ALA A 25 5.98 3.12 -10.43
C ALA A 25 5.30 3.80 -9.24
N PHE A 26 4.65 3.03 -8.39
CA PHE A 26 4.01 3.56 -7.19
C PHE A 26 5.04 4.19 -6.25
N TYR A 27 6.15 3.49 -5.99
CA TYR A 27 7.16 4.01 -5.06
C TYR A 27 7.88 5.23 -5.60
N ARG A 28 8.06 5.35 -6.92
CA ARG A 28 8.61 6.59 -7.49
C ARG A 28 7.71 7.78 -7.16
N ARG A 29 6.39 7.57 -7.20
CA ARG A 29 5.43 8.63 -6.87
C ARG A 29 5.45 8.96 -5.39
N VAL A 30 5.58 7.94 -4.53
CA VAL A 30 5.70 8.16 -3.08
C VAL A 30 6.95 8.99 -2.76
N GLU A 31 8.07 8.66 -3.40
CA GLU A 31 9.31 9.39 -3.16
C GLU A 31 9.20 10.87 -3.49
N ALA A 32 8.42 11.21 -4.52
CA ALA A 32 8.27 12.58 -4.98
C ALA A 32 7.16 13.34 -4.24
N ASP A 33 6.39 12.68 -3.40
CA ASP A 33 5.23 13.31 -2.76
C ASP A 33 5.57 13.81 -1.36
N PRO A 34 5.50 15.13 -1.12
CA PRO A 34 5.86 15.67 0.19
C PRO A 34 4.91 15.26 1.31
N LEU A 35 3.68 14.87 1.00
CA LEU A 35 2.75 14.41 2.03
C LEU A 35 3.04 12.98 2.45
N LEU A 36 3.25 12.09 1.47
CA LEU A 36 3.43 10.66 1.76
C LEU A 36 4.86 10.31 2.16
N ARG A 37 5.85 10.96 1.55
CA ARG A 37 7.24 10.55 1.76
C ARG A 37 7.63 10.46 3.24
N PRO A 38 7.26 11.43 4.10
CA PRO A 38 7.63 11.36 5.51
C PRO A 38 6.97 10.22 6.29
N ILE A 39 5.88 9.65 5.77
CA ILE A 39 5.19 8.54 6.43
C ILE A 39 5.93 7.22 6.19
N PHE A 40 6.78 7.18 5.19
CA PHE A 40 7.53 5.98 4.82
C PHE A 40 8.95 6.02 5.41
N PRO A 41 9.59 4.85 5.58
CA PRO A 41 10.98 4.82 6.07
C PRO A 41 11.94 5.51 5.11
N ALA A 42 13.09 5.91 5.61
CA ALA A 42 14.12 6.52 4.77
C ALA A 42 14.57 5.56 3.66
N ASP A 43 14.74 4.29 3.99
CA ASP A 43 15.08 3.25 3.02
C ASP A 43 13.80 2.54 2.60
N LEU A 44 13.43 2.68 1.33
CA LEU A 44 12.19 2.13 0.80
C LEU A 44 12.35 0.70 0.27
N THR A 45 13.54 0.14 0.30
CA THR A 45 13.83 -1.14 -0.34
C THR A 45 12.97 -2.27 0.20
N GLN A 46 12.90 -2.42 1.52
CA GLN A 46 12.15 -3.52 2.13
C GLN A 46 10.65 -3.36 1.93
N GLY A 47 10.14 -2.16 2.13
CA GLY A 47 8.71 -1.92 1.93
C GLY A 47 8.27 -2.21 0.51
N ARG A 48 9.09 -1.81 -0.46
CA ARG A 48 8.82 -2.07 -1.87
C ARG A 48 8.80 -3.57 -2.15
N GLU A 49 9.77 -4.32 -1.63
CA GLU A 49 9.80 -5.76 -1.83
C GLU A 49 8.59 -6.44 -1.19
N ARG A 50 8.21 -6.03 0.01
CA ARG A 50 7.06 -6.62 0.69
C ARG A 50 5.76 -6.32 -0.02
N GLN A 51 5.60 -5.12 -0.52
CA GLN A 51 4.39 -4.78 -1.27
C GLN A 51 4.32 -5.64 -2.54
N TYR A 52 5.43 -5.82 -3.23
CA TYR A 52 5.47 -6.68 -4.41
C TYR A 52 5.03 -8.11 -4.05
N LEU A 53 5.62 -8.70 -3.03
CA LEU A 53 5.29 -10.06 -2.63
C LEU A 53 3.84 -10.19 -2.16
N PHE A 54 3.35 -9.19 -1.41
CA PHE A 54 1.99 -9.23 -0.92
C PHE A 54 0.96 -9.09 -2.06
N LEU A 55 1.13 -8.11 -2.93
CA LEU A 55 0.17 -7.90 -4.01
C LEU A 55 0.15 -9.09 -4.97
N ARG A 56 1.32 -9.60 -5.30
CA ARG A 56 1.42 -10.78 -6.15
C ARG A 56 0.65 -11.95 -5.56
N GLN A 57 0.84 -12.20 -4.27
CA GLN A 57 0.13 -13.27 -3.57
C GLN A 57 -1.37 -13.01 -3.52
N TYR A 58 -1.77 -11.81 -3.15
CA TYR A 58 -3.20 -11.50 -3.00
C TYR A 58 -3.96 -11.75 -4.30
N PHE A 59 -3.36 -11.44 -5.42
CA PHE A 59 -4.01 -11.53 -6.72
C PHE A 59 -3.79 -12.88 -7.42
N GLY A 60 -3.38 -13.89 -6.69
CA GLY A 60 -3.36 -15.27 -7.20
C GLY A 60 -1.99 -15.86 -7.46
N GLY A 61 -0.92 -15.17 -7.11
CA GLY A 61 0.43 -15.66 -7.28
C GLY A 61 0.92 -16.50 -6.10
N PRO A 62 2.24 -16.76 -6.05
CA PRO A 62 2.82 -17.59 -4.99
C PRO A 62 2.62 -17.00 -3.60
N ALA A 63 2.46 -17.87 -2.62
CA ALA A 63 2.24 -17.47 -1.22
C ALA A 63 3.53 -17.08 -0.50
N GLU A 64 4.46 -16.49 -1.20
CA GLU A 64 5.79 -16.19 -0.67
C GLU A 64 5.76 -15.15 0.43
N TYR A 65 4.85 -14.16 0.35
CA TYR A 65 4.72 -13.18 1.43
C TYR A 65 4.41 -13.88 2.75
N SER A 66 3.37 -14.74 2.76
CA SER A 66 2.96 -15.42 3.99
C SER A 66 4.02 -16.40 4.48
N GLU A 67 4.75 -17.02 3.57
CA GLU A 67 5.84 -17.93 3.96
C GLU A 67 6.95 -17.18 4.70
N ARG A 68 7.23 -15.94 4.29
CA ARG A 68 8.30 -15.15 4.90
C ARG A 68 7.85 -14.36 6.12
N TYR A 69 6.64 -13.78 6.08
CA TYR A 69 6.21 -12.78 7.04
C TYR A 69 4.95 -13.15 7.82
N GLY A 70 4.32 -14.27 7.48
CA GLY A 70 3.10 -14.71 8.14
C GLY A 70 1.87 -13.98 7.64
N ASP A 71 0.86 -13.89 8.52
CA ASP A 71 -0.41 -13.24 8.19
C ASP A 71 -0.20 -11.74 7.93
N PRO A 72 -0.71 -11.21 6.81
CA PRO A 72 -0.52 -9.79 6.48
C PRO A 72 -1.01 -8.81 7.54
N GLN A 73 -2.23 -8.98 8.06
CA GLN A 73 -2.80 -8.11 9.09
C GLN A 73 -2.52 -6.62 8.83
N LEU A 74 -2.83 -6.14 7.62
CA LEU A 74 -2.41 -4.83 7.16
C LEU A 74 -2.87 -3.67 8.06
N PRO A 75 -4.14 -3.61 8.52
CA PRO A 75 -4.54 -2.51 9.39
C PRO A 75 -3.71 -2.46 10.67
N ARG A 76 -3.44 -3.61 11.26
CA ARG A 76 -2.64 -3.68 12.48
C ARG A 76 -1.22 -3.19 12.25
N ARG A 77 -0.61 -3.57 11.13
CA ARG A 77 0.75 -3.18 10.79
C ARG A 77 0.88 -1.69 10.50
N HIS A 78 -0.25 -1.04 10.14
CA HIS A 78 -0.24 0.40 9.84
C HIS A 78 -0.60 1.27 11.03
N ARG A 79 -0.96 0.69 12.17
CA ARG A 79 -1.37 1.47 13.35
C ARG A 79 -0.38 2.52 13.83
N PRO A 80 0.93 2.24 13.86
CA PRO A 80 1.89 3.25 14.31
C PRO A 80 1.99 4.47 13.39
N PHE A 81 1.47 4.39 12.17
CA PHE A 81 1.51 5.52 11.24
C PHE A 81 0.31 6.43 11.43
N PRO A 82 0.47 7.75 11.30
CA PRO A 82 -0.68 8.65 11.29
C PRO A 82 -1.28 8.71 9.89
N ILE A 83 -2.19 7.80 9.59
CA ILE A 83 -2.83 7.75 8.28
C ILE A 83 -4.18 8.44 8.35
N THR A 84 -4.24 9.63 7.77
CA THR A 84 -5.47 10.40 7.64
C THR A 84 -6.20 10.00 6.38
N ARG A 85 -7.43 10.48 6.24
CA ARG A 85 -8.15 10.30 4.99
C ARG A 85 -7.45 10.97 3.83
N GLU A 86 -6.88 12.15 4.06
CA GLU A 86 -6.12 12.83 3.03
C GLU A 86 -4.94 11.99 2.55
N ALA A 87 -4.17 11.44 3.48
CA ALA A 87 -3.03 10.59 3.12
C ALA A 87 -3.48 9.36 2.34
N ARG A 88 -4.58 8.73 2.77
CA ARG A 88 -5.14 7.59 2.06
C ARG A 88 -5.56 7.97 0.65
N ASP A 89 -6.23 9.10 0.48
CA ASP A 89 -6.72 9.52 -0.83
C ASP A 89 -5.56 9.81 -1.78
N VAL A 90 -4.50 10.43 -1.28
CA VAL A 90 -3.29 10.67 -2.08
C VAL A 90 -2.62 9.35 -2.45
N TRP A 91 -2.56 8.41 -1.50
CA TRP A 91 -2.00 7.07 -1.75
C TRP A 91 -2.76 6.38 -2.88
N VAL A 92 -4.08 6.40 -2.84
CA VAL A 92 -4.92 5.78 -3.87
C VAL A 92 -4.70 6.46 -5.21
N THR A 93 -4.63 7.78 -5.23
CA THR A 93 -4.37 8.53 -6.46
C THR A 93 -3.06 8.08 -7.11
N HIS A 94 -2.01 7.93 -6.32
CA HIS A 94 -0.72 7.48 -6.85
C HIS A 94 -0.77 6.03 -7.32
N MET A 95 -1.47 5.17 -6.60
CA MET A 95 -1.59 3.78 -7.04
C MET A 95 -2.38 3.68 -8.34
N PHE A 96 -3.46 4.45 -8.47
CA PHE A 96 -4.24 4.45 -9.71
C PHE A 96 -3.41 4.98 -10.88
N ALA A 97 -2.63 6.03 -10.64
CA ALA A 97 -1.73 6.56 -11.67
C ALA A 97 -0.66 5.53 -12.06
N ALA A 98 -0.16 4.77 -11.10
CA ALA A 98 0.81 3.72 -11.39
C ALA A 98 0.20 2.60 -12.24
N ILE A 99 -1.04 2.21 -11.94
CA ILE A 99 -1.76 1.21 -12.74
C ILE A 99 -1.85 1.67 -14.19
N GLU A 100 -2.18 2.93 -14.40
CA GLU A 100 -2.30 3.49 -15.74
C GLU A 100 -0.94 3.61 -16.41
N GLU A 101 0.06 4.09 -15.71
CA GLU A 101 1.42 4.25 -16.25
C GLU A 101 1.99 2.93 -16.76
N VAL A 102 1.79 1.86 -16.00
CA VAL A 102 2.30 0.54 -16.34
C VAL A 102 1.48 -0.12 -17.44
N GLY A 103 0.23 0.33 -17.62
CA GLY A 103 -0.64 -0.23 -18.65
C GLY A 103 -1.25 -1.56 -18.27
N ILE A 104 -1.66 -1.72 -17.01
CA ILE A 104 -2.33 -2.95 -16.60
C ILE A 104 -3.61 -3.11 -17.42
N PRO A 105 -3.80 -4.24 -18.11
CA PRO A 105 -4.96 -4.42 -18.99
C PRO A 105 -6.25 -4.66 -18.20
N GLU A 106 -7.37 -4.35 -18.85
CA GLU A 106 -8.67 -4.74 -18.32
C GLU A 106 -8.90 -6.22 -18.59
N PRO A 107 -9.64 -6.90 -17.73
CA PRO A 107 -10.37 -6.39 -16.54
C PRO A 107 -9.50 -6.23 -15.30
N HIS A 108 -8.23 -6.58 -15.37
CA HIS A 108 -7.35 -6.61 -14.20
C HIS A 108 -7.18 -5.24 -13.55
N ALA A 109 -7.07 -4.19 -14.36
CA ALA A 109 -6.92 -2.84 -13.83
C ALA A 109 -8.12 -2.45 -12.96
N SER A 110 -9.33 -2.76 -13.42
CA SER A 110 -10.55 -2.45 -12.65
C SER A 110 -10.63 -3.25 -11.36
N VAL A 111 -10.25 -4.52 -11.39
CA VAL A 111 -10.21 -5.36 -10.20
C VAL A 111 -9.24 -4.79 -9.18
N MET A 112 -8.06 -4.39 -9.63
CA MET A 112 -7.04 -3.82 -8.75
C MET A 112 -7.50 -2.49 -8.17
N ARG A 113 -8.10 -1.61 -8.98
CA ARG A 113 -8.60 -0.33 -8.49
C ARG A 113 -9.65 -0.53 -7.41
N GLU A 114 -10.58 -1.46 -7.60
CA GLU A 114 -11.58 -1.74 -6.57
C GLU A 114 -10.94 -2.23 -5.28
N TYR A 115 -9.95 -3.10 -5.37
CA TYR A 115 -9.24 -3.56 -4.20
C TYR A 115 -8.60 -2.39 -3.44
N PHE A 116 -7.82 -1.57 -4.14
CA PHE A 116 -7.11 -0.47 -3.47
C PHE A 116 -8.07 0.55 -2.89
N GLU A 117 -9.15 0.86 -3.61
CA GLU A 117 -10.15 1.80 -3.12
C GLU A 117 -10.79 1.33 -1.82
N ARG A 118 -11.14 0.07 -1.75
CA ARG A 118 -11.88 -0.46 -0.60
C ARG A 118 -10.98 -0.77 0.58
N PHE A 119 -9.89 -1.48 0.36
CA PHE A 119 -9.07 -1.95 1.46
C PHE A 119 -8.21 -0.86 2.08
N SER A 120 -7.87 0.17 1.31
CA SER A 120 -7.12 1.30 1.87
C SER A 120 -7.92 2.06 2.92
N LEU A 121 -9.25 2.01 2.87
CA LEU A 121 -10.07 2.65 3.90
C LEU A 121 -9.82 2.08 5.28
N ALA A 122 -9.52 0.80 5.37
CA ALA A 122 -9.24 0.14 6.65
C ALA A 122 -7.92 0.61 7.28
N MET A 123 -7.06 1.28 6.52
CA MET A 123 -5.78 1.77 7.03
C MET A 123 -5.90 3.13 7.72
N ILE A 124 -6.99 3.86 7.48
CA ILE A 124 -7.19 5.18 8.08
C ILE A 124 -7.31 5.02 9.60
N ASN A 125 -6.49 5.76 10.33
CA ASN A 125 -6.46 5.67 11.78
C ASN A 125 -6.39 7.02 12.47
N GLN A 126 -6.50 8.13 11.71
CA GLN A 126 -6.41 9.48 12.23
C GLN A 126 -7.47 10.36 11.60
N SER A 127 -7.97 11.32 12.39
CA SER A 127 -8.87 12.34 11.86
C SER A 127 -8.06 13.38 11.10
N ASP A 128 -8.63 13.93 10.03
CA ASP A 128 -8.04 15.07 9.31
C ASP A 128 -8.18 16.37 10.06
N GLU A 129 -9.06 16.41 11.06
CA GLU A 129 -9.31 17.63 11.81
C GLU A 129 -8.13 17.96 12.71
N PRO A 130 -7.87 19.25 12.95
CA PRO A 130 -6.78 19.64 13.84
C PRO A 130 -6.95 19.00 15.21
N SER A 131 -5.85 18.51 15.76
CA SER A 131 -5.85 17.97 17.10
C SER A 131 -6.17 19.05 18.11
N SER A 132 -6.77 18.68 19.25
CA SER A 132 -6.96 19.62 20.32
C SER A 132 -5.61 20.11 20.83
N PRO A 133 -5.58 21.29 21.52
CA PRO A 133 -4.33 21.80 22.05
C PRO A 133 -3.63 20.85 23.01
N THR A 134 -4.37 19.93 23.58
CA THR A 134 -3.80 18.91 24.48
C THR A 134 -3.24 17.73 23.73
N PHE A 135 -3.28 17.76 22.41
CA PHE A 135 -2.79 16.67 21.59
C PHE A 135 -1.33 16.35 21.92
N GLU A 136 -1.05 15.08 22.05
CA GLU A 136 0.26 14.60 22.42
C GLU A 136 1.24 14.71 21.24
N PRO A 137 2.29 15.54 21.37
CA PRO A 137 3.23 15.71 20.27
C PRO A 137 4.03 14.48 19.89
N SER A 138 4.01 13.44 20.72
CA SER A 138 4.76 12.22 20.44
C SER A 138 4.37 11.60 19.11
N ARG A 139 3.16 11.91 18.63
CA ARG A 139 2.71 11.39 17.36
C ARG A 139 3.54 11.88 16.19
N ALA A 140 4.11 13.06 16.31
CA ALA A 140 4.98 13.61 15.27
C ALA A 140 6.34 12.92 15.23
N HIS A 141 6.60 12.06 16.19
CA HIS A 141 7.91 11.43 16.35
C HIS A 141 7.84 9.92 16.28
N ILE A 142 7.03 9.40 15.37
CA ILE A 142 7.00 7.95 15.16
C ILE A 142 8.39 7.53 14.71
N PRO A 143 9.06 6.67 15.48
CA PRO A 143 10.42 6.27 15.10
C PRO A 143 10.45 5.54 13.78
N ALA A 144 11.48 5.80 12.99
CA ALA A 144 11.67 5.12 11.72
C ALA A 144 11.67 3.60 11.88
N ARG A 145 12.20 3.09 12.98
CA ARG A 145 12.21 1.66 13.25
C ARG A 145 10.81 1.05 13.34
N LEU A 146 9.83 1.82 13.83
CA LEU A 146 8.44 1.32 13.86
C LEU A 146 7.88 1.25 12.45
N ILE A 147 8.23 2.21 11.62
CA ILE A 147 7.83 2.22 10.23
C ILE A 147 8.42 1.01 9.52
N ASP A 148 9.69 0.72 9.78
CA ASP A 148 10.34 -0.45 9.21
C ASP A 148 9.67 -1.74 9.67
N THR A 149 9.28 -1.80 10.94
CA THR A 149 8.59 -2.96 11.49
C THR A 149 7.26 -3.21 10.78
N ILE A 150 6.53 -2.15 10.48
CA ILE A 150 5.26 -2.27 9.77
C ILE A 150 5.46 -2.80 8.37
N ASN A 151 6.50 -2.31 7.69
CA ASN A 151 6.80 -2.76 6.34
C ASN A 151 7.46 -4.13 6.32
N GLN A 152 7.76 -4.64 7.47
CA GLN A 152 8.27 -5.99 7.63
C GLN A 152 7.16 -6.99 7.82
#